data_1b4171080004bcd2f3332772474b0dfc
#
_entry.id   1b4171080004bcd2f3332772474b0dfc
#
_cell.length_a   1.000
_cell.length_b   1.000
_cell.length_c   1.000
_cell.angle_alpha   90.00
_cell.angle_beta   90.00
_cell.angle_gamma   90.00
#
_symmetry.space_group_name_H-M   'P 1'
#
loop_
_entity.id
_entity.type
_entity.pdbx_description
1 polymer ?
#
loop_
_entity_poly.entity_id
_entity_poly.type
_entity_poly.pdbx_seq_one_letter_code
_entity_poly.pdbx_strand_id
1 'polypeptide(L)'
;MLRHVAATWEAQGHRVVVVAGSQDWPDADVAILHVDLTVIPEEYRRGLNRFPVVVNGAALDISKRVVSRNLLNRDDAWTGAVVVKSNLNDGGVTEQQLAYSKSAHRPLLPGEVAYVPRPATYEIFPSIRDVPDSVWESNSSVVERFLPEHDASGYSVRAWIFFGKSERCTRWRCDEPIVKATGMRDPELVPVPEELRAERRRLGFDYGKFDFVVHDDRVVLFDANRTPGAPPPRNNTVAANAHLAAGLDEFLK
;
A
#
# COMPACT_ATOMS: atom_id res chain seq x y z
N MET A 1 -8.86 -5.82 -5.17
CA MET A 1 -9.58 -6.08 -3.90
C MET A 1 -10.89 -5.31 -3.82
N LEU A 2 -10.92 -3.98 -3.90
CA LEU A 2 -12.14 -3.18 -3.67
C LEU A 2 -13.34 -3.59 -4.56
N ARG A 3 -13.11 -3.97 -5.82
CA ARG A 3 -14.19 -4.49 -6.70
C ARG A 3 -14.92 -5.72 -6.13
N HIS A 4 -14.19 -6.61 -5.45
CA HIS A 4 -14.80 -7.79 -4.84
C HIS A 4 -15.60 -7.44 -3.59
N VAL A 5 -15.12 -6.46 -2.82
CA VAL A 5 -15.83 -5.92 -1.67
C VAL A 5 -17.08 -5.17 -2.13
N ALA A 6 -16.99 -4.37 -3.19
CA ALA A 6 -18.10 -3.65 -3.82
C ALA A 6 -19.24 -4.59 -4.25
N ALA A 7 -18.92 -5.74 -4.85
CA ALA A 7 -19.93 -6.74 -5.22
C ALA A 7 -20.71 -7.27 -4.00
N THR A 8 -20.08 -7.35 -2.82
CA THR A 8 -20.77 -7.71 -1.57
C THR A 8 -21.74 -6.58 -1.15
N TRP A 9 -21.33 -5.33 -1.24
CA TRP A 9 -22.20 -4.18 -0.94
C TRP A 9 -23.41 -4.11 -1.88
N GLU A 10 -23.19 -4.34 -3.17
CA GLU A 10 -24.28 -4.40 -4.16
C GLU A 10 -25.29 -5.51 -3.83
N ALA A 11 -24.80 -6.69 -3.41
CA ALA A 11 -25.65 -7.79 -2.96
C ALA A 11 -26.42 -7.47 -1.65
N GLN A 12 -25.92 -6.53 -0.85
CA GLN A 12 -26.59 -6.02 0.36
C GLN A 12 -27.57 -4.88 0.06
N GLY A 13 -27.71 -4.46 -1.22
CA GLY A 13 -28.64 -3.42 -1.64
C GLY A 13 -28.05 -2.01 -1.75
N HIS A 14 -26.75 -1.85 -1.57
CA HIS A 14 -26.08 -0.56 -1.80
C HIS A 14 -25.91 -0.31 -3.30
N ARG A 15 -26.03 0.95 -3.69
CA ARG A 15 -25.67 1.39 -5.06
C ARG A 15 -24.20 1.78 -5.07
N VAL A 16 -23.37 1.02 -5.78
CA VAL A 16 -21.94 1.32 -5.95
C VAL A 16 -21.70 1.94 -7.32
N VAL A 17 -21.02 3.08 -7.35
CA VAL A 17 -20.64 3.77 -8.60
C VAL A 17 -19.12 3.94 -8.60
N VAL A 18 -18.46 3.43 -9.65
CA VAL A 18 -17.03 3.61 -9.86
C VAL A 18 -16.82 4.73 -10.85
N VAL A 19 -16.10 5.76 -10.43
CA VAL A 19 -15.78 6.92 -11.28
C VAL A 19 -14.27 6.97 -11.51
N ALA A 20 -13.88 7.18 -12.76
CA ALA A 20 -12.50 7.46 -13.14
C ALA A 20 -12.31 8.96 -13.34
N GLY A 21 -11.21 9.49 -12.83
CA GLY A 21 -10.91 10.92 -12.91
C GLY A 21 -11.49 11.74 -11.75
N SER A 22 -11.33 13.05 -11.84
CA SER A 22 -11.65 14.02 -10.78
C SER A 22 -12.88 14.87 -11.05
N GLN A 23 -13.65 14.55 -12.10
CA GLN A 23 -14.82 15.32 -12.53
C GLN A 23 -16.08 14.45 -12.57
N ASP A 24 -17.24 15.12 -12.63
CA ASP A 24 -18.57 14.50 -12.80
C ASP A 24 -18.91 13.41 -11.78
N TRP A 25 -18.49 13.63 -10.53
CA TRP A 25 -18.81 12.69 -9.44
C TRP A 25 -20.27 12.79 -9.06
N PRO A 26 -21.01 11.67 -9.00
CA PRO A 26 -22.39 11.65 -8.54
C PRO A 26 -22.47 11.96 -7.04
N ASP A 27 -23.64 12.31 -6.56
CA ASP A 27 -23.91 12.39 -5.14
C ASP A 27 -23.87 10.99 -4.51
N ALA A 28 -23.29 10.91 -3.33
CA ALA A 28 -23.16 9.67 -2.57
C ALA A 28 -23.08 9.98 -1.06
N ASP A 29 -23.57 9.04 -0.23
CA ASP A 29 -23.46 9.13 1.23
C ASP A 29 -22.02 8.92 1.69
N VAL A 30 -21.29 8.04 0.99
CA VAL A 30 -19.89 7.70 1.26
C VAL A 30 -19.09 7.72 -0.04
N ALA A 31 -18.00 8.48 -0.05
CA ALA A 31 -16.98 8.41 -1.11
C ALA A 31 -15.76 7.61 -0.62
N ILE A 32 -15.18 6.80 -1.48
CA ILE A 32 -13.95 6.05 -1.18
C ILE A 32 -12.83 6.54 -2.08
N LEU A 33 -11.81 7.16 -1.50
CA LEU A 33 -10.64 7.60 -2.24
C LEU A 33 -9.75 6.40 -2.59
N HIS A 34 -9.93 5.88 -3.82
CA HIS A 34 -9.23 4.69 -4.32
C HIS A 34 -8.40 5.05 -5.56
N VAL A 35 -7.38 5.88 -5.36
CA VAL A 35 -6.49 6.38 -6.42
C VAL A 35 -5.11 5.76 -6.24
N ASP A 36 -4.64 5.04 -7.26
CA ASP A 36 -3.36 4.33 -7.25
C ASP A 36 -2.21 5.23 -7.69
N LEU A 37 -1.99 6.29 -6.93
CA LEU A 37 -0.86 7.22 -7.05
C LEU A 37 -0.21 7.38 -5.68
N THR A 38 1.07 7.65 -5.64
CA THR A 38 1.81 7.87 -4.39
C THR A 38 1.25 9.06 -3.62
N VAL A 39 1.07 10.19 -4.32
CA VAL A 39 0.48 11.41 -3.78
C VAL A 39 -0.83 11.70 -4.50
N ILE A 40 -1.87 11.98 -3.75
CA ILE A 40 -3.18 12.33 -4.31
C ILE A 40 -3.12 13.73 -4.93
N PRO A 41 -3.42 13.87 -6.24
CA PRO A 41 -3.47 15.15 -6.90
C PRO A 41 -4.53 16.09 -6.29
N GLU A 42 -4.25 17.39 -6.35
CA GLU A 42 -5.09 18.43 -5.74
C GLU A 42 -6.52 18.46 -6.32
N GLU A 43 -6.68 18.14 -7.60
CA GLU A 43 -7.99 18.08 -8.26
C GLU A 43 -8.93 17.05 -7.62
N TYR A 44 -8.39 15.92 -7.13
CA TYR A 44 -9.19 14.95 -6.35
C TYR A 44 -9.54 15.51 -4.98
N ARG A 45 -8.58 16.11 -4.29
CA ARG A 45 -8.77 16.63 -2.93
C ARG A 45 -9.88 17.67 -2.85
N ARG A 46 -9.94 18.58 -3.82
CA ARG A 46 -10.99 19.62 -3.88
C ARG A 46 -12.38 19.03 -4.03
N GLY A 47 -12.52 17.97 -4.83
CA GLY A 47 -13.81 17.32 -5.06
C GLY A 47 -14.34 16.54 -3.86
N LEU A 48 -13.47 16.11 -2.94
CA LEU A 48 -13.87 15.27 -1.80
C LEU A 48 -14.75 16.02 -0.78
N ASN A 49 -14.59 17.32 -0.64
CA ASN A 49 -15.31 18.13 0.35
C ASN A 49 -16.84 18.16 0.16
N ARG A 50 -17.35 17.72 -0.98
CA ARG A 50 -18.80 17.63 -1.26
C ARG A 50 -19.47 16.42 -0.61
N PHE A 51 -18.70 15.40 -0.22
CA PHE A 51 -19.25 14.19 0.35
C PHE A 51 -19.32 14.25 1.86
N PRO A 52 -20.41 13.79 2.50
CA PRO A 52 -20.55 13.81 3.95
C PRO A 52 -19.53 12.91 4.65
N VAL A 53 -19.14 11.81 4.00
CA VAL A 53 -18.15 10.86 4.50
C VAL A 53 -17.17 10.50 3.39
N VAL A 54 -15.86 10.55 3.69
CA VAL A 54 -14.80 10.19 2.76
C VAL A 54 -13.86 9.19 3.40
N VAL A 55 -13.93 7.93 2.95
CA VAL A 55 -12.99 6.87 3.33
C VAL A 55 -11.63 7.16 2.70
N ASN A 56 -10.56 7.12 3.47
CA ASN A 56 -9.21 7.51 3.10
C ASN A 56 -9.02 9.00 2.74
N GLY A 57 -9.96 9.86 3.12
CA GLY A 57 -9.86 11.31 2.82
C GLY A 57 -8.61 11.99 3.39
N ALA A 58 -8.00 11.42 4.44
CA ALA A 58 -6.76 11.90 5.06
C ALA A 58 -5.49 11.17 4.59
N ALA A 59 -5.61 10.01 3.94
CA ALA A 59 -4.46 9.22 3.46
C ALA A 59 -3.96 9.75 2.10
N LEU A 60 -3.42 10.96 2.07
CA LEU A 60 -3.13 11.70 0.83
C LEU A 60 -1.75 11.42 0.25
N ASP A 61 -0.77 11.05 1.07
CA ASP A 61 0.61 10.74 0.65
C ASP A 61 1.04 9.40 1.26
N ILE A 62 1.40 8.45 0.39
CA ILE A 62 1.91 7.12 0.77
C ILE A 62 3.36 6.91 0.29
N SER A 63 4.09 8.00 0.03
CA SER A 63 5.52 7.91 -0.27
C SER A 63 6.27 7.23 0.89
N LYS A 64 7.37 6.57 0.58
CA LYS A 64 8.20 5.93 1.63
C LYS A 64 8.72 6.95 2.62
N ARG A 65 8.96 8.21 2.19
CA ARG A 65 9.36 9.30 3.09
C ARG A 65 8.31 9.65 4.13
N VAL A 66 7.03 9.45 3.85
CA VAL A 66 5.92 9.68 4.79
C VAL A 66 5.61 8.42 5.61
N VAL A 67 5.63 7.25 4.96
CA VAL A 67 5.24 5.98 5.57
C VAL A 67 6.31 5.45 6.51
N SER A 68 7.58 5.42 6.07
CA SER A 68 8.64 4.71 6.77
C SER A 68 9.19 5.49 7.98
N ARG A 69 9.43 4.75 9.07
CA ARG A 69 10.18 5.22 10.25
C ARG A 69 11.63 4.74 10.25
N ASN A 70 12.06 4.06 9.18
CA ASN A 70 13.37 3.44 9.09
C ASN A 70 14.31 4.13 8.10
N LEU A 71 13.92 5.31 7.63
CA LEU A 71 14.73 6.10 6.72
C LEU A 71 16.08 6.45 7.33
N LEU A 72 17.09 6.47 6.48
CA LEU A 72 18.45 6.88 6.80
C LEU A 72 18.84 8.07 5.94
N ASN A 73 19.64 8.93 6.54
CA ASN A 73 20.41 9.96 5.84
C ASN A 73 21.85 9.48 5.66
N ARG A 74 22.57 10.08 4.72
CA ARG A 74 23.93 9.68 4.37
C ARG A 74 24.90 9.63 5.57
N ASP A 75 24.73 10.57 6.50
CA ASP A 75 25.64 10.76 7.63
C ASP A 75 25.16 10.07 8.92
N ASP A 76 24.09 9.26 8.85
CA ASP A 76 23.58 8.54 10.01
C ASP A 76 24.57 7.47 10.49
N ALA A 77 24.69 7.30 11.79
CA ALA A 77 25.62 6.36 12.43
C ALA A 77 25.14 4.89 12.40
N TRP A 78 24.45 4.48 11.34
CA TRP A 78 23.97 3.11 11.17
C TRP A 78 25.09 2.21 10.62
N THR A 79 25.32 1.06 11.26
CA THR A 79 26.39 0.10 10.91
C THR A 79 25.86 -1.19 10.26
N GLY A 80 24.55 -1.40 10.26
CA GLY A 80 23.94 -2.59 9.67
C GLY A 80 23.65 -2.44 8.17
N ALA A 81 23.14 -3.50 7.59
CA ALA A 81 22.71 -3.50 6.20
C ALA A 81 21.59 -2.48 5.95
N VAL A 82 21.54 -1.98 4.72
CA VAL A 82 20.55 -1.01 4.24
C VAL A 82 19.91 -1.49 2.96
N VAL A 83 18.70 -1.01 2.67
CA VAL A 83 17.98 -1.30 1.44
C VAL A 83 17.61 -0.02 0.73
N VAL A 84 17.89 0.03 -0.58
CA VAL A 84 17.46 1.12 -1.46
C VAL A 84 16.11 0.78 -2.08
N LYS A 85 15.16 1.70 -1.98
CA LYS A 85 13.81 1.55 -2.52
C LYS A 85 13.40 2.77 -3.32
N SER A 86 12.42 2.60 -4.21
CA SER A 86 11.71 3.76 -4.75
C SER A 86 10.93 4.47 -3.64
N ASN A 87 10.97 5.80 -3.64
CA ASN A 87 10.10 6.62 -2.80
C ASN A 87 8.63 6.51 -3.20
N LEU A 88 8.36 6.10 -4.44
CA LEU A 88 7.03 6.02 -5.01
C LEU A 88 6.37 4.65 -4.75
N ASN A 89 5.05 4.65 -4.68
CA ASN A 89 4.25 3.43 -4.60
C ASN A 89 4.47 2.57 -5.85
N ASP A 90 4.61 1.25 -5.69
CA ASP A 90 4.88 0.28 -6.78
C ASP A 90 5.97 0.76 -7.77
N GLY A 91 7.00 1.45 -7.28
CA GLY A 91 8.10 1.97 -8.11
C GLY A 91 7.71 3.14 -9.02
N GLY A 92 6.53 3.74 -8.84
CA GLY A 92 6.02 4.84 -9.67
C GLY A 92 5.44 4.38 -11.01
N VAL A 93 5.07 3.12 -11.13
CA VAL A 93 4.50 2.56 -12.38
C VAL A 93 3.25 3.30 -12.79
N THR A 94 2.32 3.56 -11.87
CA THR A 94 1.05 4.25 -12.17
C THR A 94 1.29 5.71 -12.57
N GLU A 95 2.21 6.41 -11.91
CA GLU A 95 2.62 7.78 -12.27
C GLU A 95 3.17 7.84 -13.70
N GLN A 96 4.02 6.89 -14.07
CA GLN A 96 4.62 6.84 -15.40
C GLN A 96 3.57 6.51 -16.47
N GLN A 97 2.66 5.58 -16.20
CA GLN A 97 1.54 5.27 -17.09
C GLN A 97 0.63 6.48 -17.31
N LEU A 98 0.34 7.22 -16.24
CA LEU A 98 -0.45 8.46 -16.33
C LEU A 98 0.27 9.54 -17.13
N ALA A 99 1.58 9.72 -16.94
CA ALA A 99 2.39 10.65 -17.70
C ALA A 99 2.41 10.28 -19.20
N TYR A 100 2.56 9.00 -19.51
CA TYR A 100 2.50 8.50 -20.89
C TYR A 100 1.12 8.76 -21.52
N SER A 101 0.03 8.44 -20.83
CA SER A 101 -1.33 8.69 -21.31
C SER A 101 -1.58 10.16 -21.61
N LYS A 102 -1.12 11.06 -20.73
CA LYS A 102 -1.20 12.51 -20.95
C LYS A 102 -0.39 12.97 -22.16
N SER A 103 0.84 12.46 -22.34
CA SER A 103 1.68 12.79 -23.49
C SER A 103 1.12 12.27 -24.83
N ALA A 104 0.49 11.09 -24.80
CA ALA A 104 -0.16 10.49 -25.97
C ALA A 104 -1.52 11.12 -26.32
N HIS A 105 -2.03 12.03 -25.49
CA HIS A 105 -3.34 12.68 -25.61
C HIS A 105 -4.51 11.70 -25.74
N ARG A 106 -4.38 10.50 -25.19
CA ARG A 106 -5.40 9.46 -25.17
C ARG A 106 -5.28 8.57 -23.93
N PRO A 107 -6.40 8.02 -23.45
CA PRO A 107 -6.33 6.99 -22.42
C PRO A 107 -5.62 5.74 -22.94
N LEU A 108 -4.97 5.00 -22.05
CA LEU A 108 -4.47 3.67 -22.35
C LEU A 108 -5.65 2.73 -22.67
N LEU A 109 -5.53 1.95 -23.73
CA LEU A 109 -6.50 0.92 -24.06
C LEU A 109 -6.44 -0.22 -23.02
N PRO A 110 -7.54 -0.94 -22.77
CA PRO A 110 -7.52 -2.13 -21.92
C PRO A 110 -6.46 -3.13 -22.42
N GLY A 111 -5.50 -3.47 -21.56
CA GLY A 111 -4.37 -4.34 -21.89
C GLY A 111 -3.17 -3.63 -22.53
N GLU A 112 -3.27 -2.36 -22.88
CA GLU A 112 -2.14 -1.54 -23.29
C GLU A 112 -1.43 -1.02 -22.02
N VAL A 113 -0.32 -1.63 -21.70
CA VAL A 113 0.56 -1.18 -20.60
C VAL A 113 1.73 -0.47 -21.25
N ALA A 114 1.89 0.84 -21.02
CA ALA A 114 3.19 1.45 -21.26
C ALA A 114 4.22 0.62 -20.48
N TYR A 115 5.15 -0.02 -21.19
CA TYR A 115 6.18 -0.81 -20.52
C TYR A 115 7.01 0.11 -19.64
N VAL A 116 6.79 0.01 -18.35
CA VAL A 116 7.59 0.66 -17.33
C VAL A 116 8.45 -0.43 -16.71
N PRO A 117 9.78 -0.39 -16.89
CA PRO A 117 10.66 -1.35 -16.23
C PRO A 117 10.49 -1.22 -14.71
N ARG A 118 9.98 -2.25 -14.07
CA ARG A 118 10.03 -2.33 -12.61
C ARG A 118 11.45 -2.70 -12.22
N PRO A 119 12.03 -2.08 -11.18
CA PRO A 119 13.24 -2.61 -10.58
C PRO A 119 13.01 -4.08 -10.24
N ALA A 120 13.86 -4.96 -10.76
CA ALA A 120 13.68 -6.42 -10.59
C ALA A 120 13.75 -6.84 -9.12
N THR A 121 14.52 -6.11 -8.31
CA THR A 121 14.72 -6.34 -6.87
C THR A 121 15.07 -5.04 -6.18
N TYR A 122 14.77 -4.94 -4.88
CA TYR A 122 15.39 -3.95 -4.02
C TYR A 122 16.89 -4.25 -3.90
N GLU A 123 17.72 -3.22 -3.87
CA GLU A 123 19.16 -3.37 -3.73
C GLU A 123 19.54 -3.28 -2.25
N ILE A 124 20.21 -4.32 -1.75
CA ILE A 124 20.69 -4.38 -0.36
C ILE A 124 22.19 -4.11 -0.36
N PHE A 125 22.63 -3.19 0.48
CA PHE A 125 24.03 -2.87 0.70
C PHE A 125 24.45 -3.29 2.12
N PRO A 126 25.68 -3.81 2.30
CA PRO A 126 26.18 -4.21 3.62
C PRO A 126 26.24 -3.05 4.62
N SER A 127 26.47 -1.84 4.15
CA SER A 127 26.52 -0.63 4.98
C SER A 127 26.01 0.60 4.23
N ILE A 128 25.71 1.63 4.98
CA ILE A 128 25.33 2.96 4.45
C ILE A 128 26.39 3.57 3.55
N ARG A 129 27.68 3.22 3.77
CA ARG A 129 28.82 3.74 3.02
C ARG A 129 28.95 3.15 1.63
N ASP A 130 28.32 1.99 1.41
CA ASP A 130 28.33 1.28 0.13
C ASP A 130 27.27 1.80 -0.84
N VAL A 131 26.34 2.65 -0.35
CA VAL A 131 25.25 3.21 -1.15
C VAL A 131 25.82 4.28 -2.09
N PRO A 132 25.59 4.17 -3.42
CA PRO A 132 26.10 5.14 -4.39
C PRO A 132 25.59 6.56 -4.15
N ASP A 133 26.44 7.56 -4.44
CA ASP A 133 26.11 8.98 -4.30
C ASP A 133 24.83 9.36 -5.06
N SER A 134 24.64 8.82 -6.25
CA SER A 134 23.46 9.06 -7.08
C SER A 134 22.14 8.66 -6.43
N VAL A 135 22.15 7.71 -5.49
CA VAL A 135 20.96 7.33 -4.71
C VAL A 135 20.58 8.43 -3.73
N TRP A 136 21.58 9.00 -3.05
CA TRP A 136 21.39 10.08 -2.08
C TRP A 136 20.93 11.39 -2.71
N GLU A 137 21.36 11.65 -3.93
CA GLU A 137 20.99 12.82 -4.73
C GLU A 137 19.58 12.68 -5.36
N SER A 138 19.04 11.47 -5.38
CA SER A 138 17.76 11.17 -6.03
C SER A 138 16.57 11.44 -5.11
N ASN A 139 15.63 12.27 -5.57
CA ASN A 139 14.33 12.45 -4.90
C ASN A 139 13.38 11.25 -5.04
N SER A 140 13.64 10.39 -6.04
CA SER A 140 12.82 9.21 -6.30
C SER A 140 13.26 7.96 -5.54
N SER A 141 14.37 8.04 -4.80
CA SER A 141 14.92 6.94 -4.01
C SER A 141 14.90 7.25 -2.51
N VAL A 142 14.86 6.22 -1.71
CA VAL A 142 15.05 6.27 -0.26
C VAL A 142 15.99 5.15 0.18
N VAL A 143 16.72 5.40 1.24
CA VAL A 143 17.55 4.41 1.91
C VAL A 143 16.92 4.10 3.26
N GLU A 144 16.70 2.83 3.55
CA GLU A 144 16.14 2.35 4.82
C GLU A 144 17.06 1.35 5.49
N ARG A 145 16.98 1.25 6.81
CA ARG A 145 17.57 0.12 7.54
C ARG A 145 16.98 -1.17 7.00
N PHE A 146 17.82 -2.14 6.67
CA PHE A 146 17.36 -3.47 6.29
C PHE A 146 17.16 -4.32 7.56
N LEU A 147 15.91 -4.50 7.95
CA LEU A 147 15.49 -5.16 9.19
C LEU A 147 14.54 -6.32 8.85
N PRO A 148 15.04 -7.47 8.37
CA PRO A 148 14.19 -8.61 8.06
C PRO A 148 13.65 -9.28 9.33
N GLU A 149 12.43 -9.83 9.28
CA GLU A 149 11.94 -10.76 10.27
C GLU A 149 12.41 -12.16 9.88
N HIS A 150 13.14 -12.83 10.77
CA HIS A 150 13.62 -14.19 10.51
C HIS A 150 13.67 -15.00 11.81
N ASP A 151 13.49 -16.30 11.66
CA ASP A 151 13.65 -17.30 12.72
C ASP A 151 14.34 -18.56 12.14
N ALA A 152 14.43 -19.62 12.92
CA ALA A 152 15.05 -20.89 12.48
C ALA A 152 14.37 -21.50 11.23
N SER A 153 13.15 -21.09 10.87
CA SER A 153 12.39 -21.59 9.72
C SER A 153 12.47 -20.68 8.48
N GLY A 154 13.27 -19.60 8.52
CA GLY A 154 13.49 -18.68 7.41
C GLY A 154 12.96 -17.27 7.70
N TYR A 155 12.65 -16.54 6.63
CA TYR A 155 12.17 -15.18 6.71
C TYR A 155 10.65 -15.11 6.76
N SER A 156 10.12 -13.98 7.20
CA SER A 156 8.69 -13.73 7.25
C SER A 156 8.36 -12.31 6.82
N VAL A 157 7.14 -12.13 6.31
CA VAL A 157 6.51 -10.83 6.11
C VAL A 157 5.09 -10.90 6.63
N ARG A 158 4.59 -9.78 7.10
CA ARG A 158 3.21 -9.67 7.59
C ARG A 158 2.45 -8.66 6.75
N ALA A 159 1.19 -8.97 6.48
CA ALA A 159 0.28 -8.09 5.77
C ALA A 159 -0.98 -7.87 6.61
N TRP A 160 -1.26 -6.62 6.94
CA TRP A 160 -2.50 -6.21 7.59
C TRP A 160 -3.41 -5.52 6.60
N ILE A 161 -4.57 -6.10 6.34
CA ILE A 161 -5.62 -5.57 5.46
C ILE A 161 -6.78 -5.16 6.34
N PHE A 162 -7.35 -3.98 6.08
CA PHE A 162 -8.43 -3.43 6.87
C PHE A 162 -9.38 -2.56 6.04
N PHE A 163 -10.63 -2.47 6.49
CA PHE A 163 -11.64 -1.51 6.07
C PHE A 163 -12.48 -1.15 7.32
N GLY A 164 -12.45 0.10 7.77
CA GLY A 164 -13.02 0.47 9.06
C GLY A 164 -12.50 -0.42 10.18
N LYS A 165 -13.41 -1.03 10.93
CA LYS A 165 -13.10 -1.97 12.03
C LYS A 165 -12.86 -3.40 11.58
N SER A 166 -13.22 -3.73 10.34
CA SER A 166 -12.99 -5.06 9.78
C SER A 166 -11.53 -5.20 9.33
N GLU A 167 -10.85 -6.21 9.84
CA GLU A 167 -9.41 -6.35 9.61
C GLU A 167 -8.96 -7.80 9.58
N ARG A 168 -7.84 -8.04 8.92
CA ARG A 168 -7.16 -9.32 8.91
C ARG A 168 -5.67 -9.10 8.80
N CYS A 169 -4.89 -9.69 9.72
CA CYS A 169 -3.44 -9.70 9.67
C CYS A 169 -2.94 -11.12 9.41
N THR A 170 -2.07 -11.28 8.42
CA THR A 170 -1.51 -12.57 8.04
C THR A 170 0.01 -12.48 8.01
N ARG A 171 0.68 -13.42 8.68
CA ARG A 171 2.10 -13.68 8.55
C ARG A 171 2.33 -14.71 7.45
N TRP A 172 3.31 -14.48 6.60
CA TRP A 172 3.71 -15.37 5.53
C TRP A 172 5.18 -15.74 5.70
N ARG A 173 5.52 -16.99 5.49
CA ARG A 173 6.91 -17.45 5.45
C ARG A 173 7.47 -17.35 4.05
N CYS A 174 8.80 -17.21 3.95
CA CYS A 174 9.54 -17.14 2.69
C CYS A 174 10.99 -17.55 2.91
N ASP A 175 11.65 -17.97 1.82
CA ASP A 175 13.06 -18.40 1.88
C ASP A 175 14.02 -17.23 1.69
N GLU A 176 13.56 -16.14 1.06
CA GLU A 176 14.37 -14.98 0.73
C GLU A 176 14.07 -13.80 1.67
N PRO A 177 15.09 -12.99 2.01
CA PRO A 177 14.93 -11.84 2.89
C PRO A 177 14.07 -10.72 2.28
N ILE A 178 14.03 -10.63 0.94
CA ILE A 178 13.10 -9.76 0.20
C ILE A 178 11.95 -10.60 -0.30
N VAL A 179 10.80 -10.45 0.35
CA VAL A 179 9.64 -11.28 0.10
C VAL A 179 8.90 -10.81 -1.13
N LYS A 180 8.76 -11.69 -2.12
CA LYS A 180 7.88 -11.52 -3.27
C LYS A 180 6.63 -12.38 -3.11
N ALA A 181 5.52 -11.93 -3.67
CA ALA A 181 4.23 -12.65 -3.58
C ALA A 181 4.31 -14.11 -4.05
N THR A 182 5.18 -14.40 -5.01
CA THR A 182 5.41 -15.76 -5.53
C THR A 182 6.14 -16.69 -4.56
N GLY A 183 6.90 -16.14 -3.60
CA GLY A 183 7.63 -16.91 -2.58
C GLY A 183 6.90 -17.04 -1.24
N MET A 184 5.71 -16.45 -1.11
CA MET A 184 4.93 -16.51 0.13
C MET A 184 4.28 -17.88 0.32
N ARG A 185 4.51 -18.49 1.48
CA ARG A 185 3.93 -19.78 1.90
C ARG A 185 3.45 -19.73 3.34
N ASP A 186 2.76 -20.78 3.77
CA ASP A 186 2.35 -21.04 5.16
C ASP A 186 1.66 -19.83 5.82
N PRO A 187 0.49 -19.37 5.29
CA PRO A 187 -0.22 -18.24 5.88
C PRO A 187 -0.71 -18.55 7.28
N GLU A 188 -0.39 -17.68 8.22
CA GLU A 188 -0.81 -17.75 9.61
C GLU A 188 -1.56 -16.45 9.99
N LEU A 189 -2.72 -16.56 10.61
CA LEU A 189 -3.42 -15.39 11.17
C LEU A 189 -2.73 -14.98 12.47
N VAL A 190 -2.38 -13.71 12.55
CA VAL A 190 -1.68 -13.13 13.71
C VAL A 190 -2.41 -11.88 14.21
N PRO A 191 -2.29 -11.53 15.50
CA PRO A 191 -2.85 -10.29 16.01
C PRO A 191 -2.18 -9.07 15.36
N VAL A 192 -2.94 -7.98 15.26
CA VAL A 192 -2.42 -6.68 14.80
C VAL A 192 -1.72 -5.99 15.97
N PRO A 193 -0.44 -5.61 15.86
CA PRO A 193 0.26 -4.83 16.89
C PRO A 193 -0.37 -3.45 17.09
N GLU A 194 -0.41 -2.96 18.34
CA GLU A 194 -0.98 -1.63 18.64
C GLU A 194 -0.17 -0.50 18.00
N GLU A 195 1.14 -0.65 17.90
CA GLU A 195 2.00 0.31 17.20
C GLU A 195 1.57 0.50 15.74
N LEU A 196 1.14 -0.59 15.08
CA LEU A 196 0.68 -0.53 13.70
C LEU A 196 -0.68 0.19 13.58
N ARG A 197 -1.55 0.04 14.60
CA ARG A 197 -2.79 0.82 14.69
C ARG A 197 -2.51 2.31 14.88
N ALA A 198 -1.48 2.66 15.66
CA ALA A 198 -1.04 4.04 15.80
C ALA A 198 -0.52 4.61 14.47
N GLU A 199 0.25 3.82 13.70
CA GLU A 199 0.70 4.22 12.36
C GLU A 199 -0.48 4.38 11.38
N ARG A 200 -1.50 3.51 11.45
CA ARG A 200 -2.72 3.67 10.66
C ARG A 200 -3.40 5.00 10.94
N ARG A 201 -3.57 5.36 12.22
CA ARG A 201 -4.13 6.67 12.62
C ARG A 201 -3.27 7.83 12.13
N ARG A 202 -1.95 7.74 12.30
CA ARG A 202 -1.00 8.78 11.83
C ARG A 202 -1.08 9.02 10.32
N LEU A 203 -1.22 7.96 9.55
CA LEU A 203 -1.27 7.99 8.08
C LEU A 203 -2.68 8.29 7.54
N GLY A 204 -3.70 8.37 8.40
CA GLY A 204 -5.08 8.70 8.02
C GLY A 204 -5.80 7.64 7.21
N PHE A 205 -5.46 6.36 7.40
CA PHE A 205 -6.06 5.27 6.65
C PHE A 205 -7.34 4.75 7.30
N ASP A 206 -8.40 4.69 6.53
CA ASP A 206 -9.64 3.98 6.87
C ASP A 206 -9.70 2.60 6.19
N TYR A 207 -9.13 2.50 4.99
CA TYR A 207 -9.06 1.30 4.17
C TYR A 207 -7.66 1.17 3.55
N GLY A 208 -7.13 -0.05 3.54
CA GLY A 208 -5.85 -0.30 2.89
C GLY A 208 -5.18 -1.61 3.29
N LYS A 209 -3.90 -1.69 2.93
CA LYS A 209 -3.00 -2.78 3.30
C LYS A 209 -1.67 -2.20 3.79
N PHE A 210 -1.19 -2.69 4.91
CA PHE A 210 0.14 -2.41 5.43
C PHE A 210 1.00 -3.66 5.36
N ASP A 211 2.17 -3.55 4.74
CA ASP A 211 3.20 -4.59 4.76
C ASP A 211 4.27 -4.22 5.79
N PHE A 212 4.54 -5.14 6.70
CA PHE A 212 5.44 -4.91 7.83
C PHE A 212 6.14 -6.22 8.27
N VAL A 213 7.13 -6.07 9.11
CA VAL A 213 7.78 -7.16 9.82
C VAL A 213 7.86 -6.85 11.31
N VAL A 214 8.17 -7.85 12.12
CA VAL A 214 8.58 -7.67 13.51
C VAL A 214 10.05 -8.06 13.62
N HIS A 215 10.89 -7.09 13.92
CA HIS A 215 12.34 -7.25 14.08
C HIS A 215 12.73 -6.84 15.50
N ASP A 216 13.31 -7.74 16.25
CA ASP A 216 13.68 -7.53 17.66
C ASP A 216 12.52 -6.91 18.48
N ASP A 217 11.34 -7.55 18.40
CA ASP A 217 10.09 -7.14 19.05
C ASP A 217 9.56 -5.75 18.66
N ARG A 218 10.07 -5.15 17.59
CA ARG A 218 9.62 -3.87 17.07
C ARG A 218 8.91 -4.01 15.71
N VAL A 219 7.83 -3.30 15.57
CA VAL A 219 7.11 -3.21 14.29
C VAL A 219 7.89 -2.33 13.32
N VAL A 220 8.17 -2.86 12.15
CA VAL A 220 8.82 -2.15 11.04
C VAL A 220 7.85 -2.08 9.87
N LEU A 221 7.11 -0.98 9.76
CA LEU A 221 6.23 -0.68 8.62
C LEU A 221 7.08 -0.21 7.44
N PHE A 222 6.98 -0.89 6.30
CA PHE A 222 7.75 -0.55 5.11
C PHE A 222 6.92 -0.31 3.85
N ASP A 223 5.62 -0.60 3.89
CA ASP A 223 4.69 -0.26 2.82
C ASP A 223 3.27 -0.01 3.32
N ALA A 224 2.63 1.02 2.80
CA ALA A 224 1.23 1.34 3.04
C ALA A 224 0.54 1.58 1.69
N ASN A 225 -0.50 0.81 1.40
CA ASN A 225 -1.16 0.82 0.10
C ASN A 225 -2.66 1.13 0.25
N ARG A 226 -3.13 2.20 -0.41
CA ARG A 226 -4.56 2.59 -0.51
C ARG A 226 -5.35 1.74 -1.49
N THR A 227 -4.67 1.12 -2.45
CA THR A 227 -5.27 0.38 -3.55
C THR A 227 -4.79 -1.08 -3.57
N PRO A 228 -4.95 -1.82 -2.45
CA PRO A 228 -4.42 -3.16 -2.37
C PRO A 228 -4.99 -4.05 -3.47
N GLY A 229 -4.13 -4.73 -4.20
CA GLY A 229 -4.49 -5.74 -5.19
C GLY A 229 -5.28 -6.89 -4.55
N ALA A 230 -6.12 -7.54 -5.35
CA ALA A 230 -6.74 -8.78 -4.91
C ALA A 230 -5.72 -9.92 -5.01
N PRO A 231 -5.57 -10.77 -3.99
CA PRO A 231 -4.87 -12.03 -4.16
C PRO A 231 -5.62 -12.89 -5.19
N PRO A 232 -4.95 -13.84 -5.85
CA PRO A 232 -5.63 -14.80 -6.70
C PRO A 232 -6.79 -15.46 -5.94
N PRO A 233 -7.93 -15.74 -6.59
CA PRO A 233 -9.07 -16.36 -5.94
C PRO A 233 -8.68 -17.72 -5.35
N ARG A 234 -8.86 -17.86 -4.04
CA ARG A 234 -8.71 -19.11 -3.28
C ARG A 234 -10.03 -19.38 -2.57
N ASN A 235 -10.26 -20.62 -2.14
CA ASN A 235 -11.55 -21.06 -1.56
C ASN A 235 -12.10 -20.19 -0.41
N ASN A 236 -11.28 -19.39 0.26
CA ASN A 236 -11.70 -18.49 1.35
C ASN A 236 -11.83 -17.00 0.94
N THR A 237 -11.72 -16.67 -0.33
CA THR A 237 -11.72 -15.26 -0.79
C THR A 237 -13.08 -14.60 -0.58
N VAL A 238 -14.19 -15.34 -0.76
CA VAL A 238 -15.55 -14.81 -0.60
C VAL A 238 -15.80 -14.41 0.86
N ALA A 239 -15.49 -15.30 1.82
CA ALA A 239 -15.67 -15.00 3.25
C ALA A 239 -14.76 -13.83 3.71
N ALA A 240 -13.53 -13.76 3.21
CA ALA A 240 -12.61 -12.67 3.52
C ALA A 240 -13.10 -11.32 2.96
N ASN A 241 -13.68 -11.31 1.76
CA ASN A 241 -14.27 -10.11 1.18
C ASN A 241 -15.53 -9.67 1.93
N ALA A 242 -16.40 -10.62 2.30
CA ALA A 242 -17.59 -10.33 3.11
C ALA A 242 -17.22 -9.75 4.49
N HIS A 243 -16.17 -10.29 5.12
CA HIS A 243 -15.65 -9.74 6.37
C HIS A 243 -15.19 -8.29 6.21
N LEU A 244 -14.41 -7.99 5.18
CA LEU A 244 -13.96 -6.61 4.91
C LEU A 244 -15.13 -5.69 4.53
N ALA A 245 -16.13 -6.20 3.80
CA ALA A 245 -17.30 -5.43 3.39
C ALA A 245 -18.08 -4.88 4.59
N ALA A 246 -18.17 -5.66 5.68
CA ALA A 246 -18.85 -5.26 6.92
C ALA A 246 -18.22 -3.99 7.56
N GLY A 247 -16.97 -3.65 7.20
CA GLY A 247 -16.35 -2.43 7.68
C GLY A 247 -17.00 -1.14 7.15
N LEU A 248 -17.84 -1.21 6.11
CA LEU A 248 -18.58 -0.06 5.59
C LEU A 248 -19.59 0.49 6.63
N ASP A 249 -20.14 -0.37 7.48
CA ASP A 249 -21.14 0.02 8.49
C ASP A 249 -20.65 1.12 9.45
N GLU A 250 -19.34 1.25 9.61
CA GLU A 250 -18.75 2.33 10.41
C GLU A 250 -18.95 3.72 9.78
N PHE A 251 -19.12 3.78 8.48
CA PHE A 251 -19.21 5.00 7.68
C PHE A 251 -20.65 5.34 7.26
N LEU A 252 -21.58 4.40 7.39
CA LEU A 252 -23.01 4.59 7.15
C LEU A 252 -23.68 5.00 8.47
N LYS A 253 -24.03 6.26 8.60
CA LYS A 253 -24.74 6.80 9.78
C LYS A 253 -26.13 7.27 9.40
#